data_d9617343409937680c2fa14ac1f2189b
#
_entry.id   d9617343409937680c2fa14ac1f2189b
#
_cell.length_a   1.000
_cell.length_b   1.000
_cell.length_c   1.000
_cell.angle_alpha   90.00
_cell.angle_beta   90.00
_cell.angle_gamma   90.00
#
_symmetry.space_group_name_H-M   'P 1'
#
loop_
_entity.id
_entity.type
_entity.pdbx_description
1 polymer ?
#
loop_
_entity_poly.entity_id
_entity_poly.type
_entity_poly.pdbx_seq_one_letter_code
_entity_poly.pdbx_strand_id
1 'polypeptide(L)'
;NDDVVNWQDDGFEIKNFVDDKGKPRSRPQNQQYYFHEGGTWTAISSSLFSVRYFPEGYLFSNAGMAIYAEPRKLKYIIGFLNSKLCQLYLSLLNESLNYNQGDIAKLPIIFENVDLVVAKVVTSIDIVKKDWDSFETSWDFQHHPLLRNVPTIAEAFIQWQAECADRFNQLKANEEALNRIFIDIYGLQDELTPEVEDKDVTVRKADLGRDIRS
;
A
#
# COMPACT_ATOMS: atom_id res chain seq x y z
N ASN A 1 -2.01 5.08 -9.55
CA ASN A 1 -2.45 5.15 -10.94
C ASN A 1 -3.61 6.10 -11.05
N ASP A 2 -3.56 6.97 -12.01
CA ASP A 2 -4.34 8.20 -12.05
C ASP A 2 -5.38 8.16 -13.18
N ASP A 3 -5.76 6.95 -13.57
CA ASP A 3 -6.81 6.74 -14.56
C ASP A 3 -8.18 7.02 -13.93
N VAL A 4 -8.97 7.87 -14.56
CA VAL A 4 -10.35 8.13 -14.18
C VAL A 4 -11.29 7.28 -15.04
N VAL A 5 -12.36 6.82 -14.41
CA VAL A 5 -13.37 6.00 -15.06
C VAL A 5 -14.68 6.79 -15.12
N ASN A 6 -15.30 6.86 -16.30
CA ASN A 6 -16.64 7.43 -16.42
C ASN A 6 -17.66 6.48 -15.77
N TRP A 7 -18.18 6.90 -14.60
CA TRP A 7 -19.20 6.12 -13.86
C TRP A 7 -20.57 6.80 -13.85
N GLN A 8 -20.83 7.65 -14.82
CA GLN A 8 -22.14 8.29 -14.98
C GLN A 8 -23.25 7.23 -15.10
N ASP A 9 -24.40 7.53 -14.52
CA ASP A 9 -25.57 6.63 -14.51
C ASP A 9 -25.23 5.21 -14.03
N ASP A 10 -24.50 5.11 -12.93
CA ASP A 10 -24.05 3.84 -12.34
C ASP A 10 -23.21 2.99 -13.31
N GLY A 11 -22.36 3.65 -14.10
CA GLY A 11 -21.47 3.00 -15.05
C GLY A 11 -22.19 2.38 -16.26
N PHE A 12 -23.32 2.95 -16.65
CA PHE A 12 -24.15 2.44 -17.75
C PHE A 12 -23.34 2.19 -19.03
N GLU A 13 -22.50 3.14 -19.42
CA GLU A 13 -21.67 3.02 -20.63
C GLU A 13 -20.72 1.83 -20.57
N ILE A 14 -20.04 1.64 -19.43
CA ILE A 14 -19.13 0.52 -19.22
C ILE A 14 -19.89 -0.80 -19.19
N LYS A 15 -21.00 -0.87 -18.46
CA LYS A 15 -21.80 -2.09 -18.31
C LYS A 15 -22.40 -2.57 -19.63
N ASN A 16 -22.67 -1.66 -20.56
CA ASN A 16 -23.28 -1.94 -21.85
C ASN A 16 -22.32 -1.82 -23.04
N PHE A 17 -21.00 -1.71 -22.77
CA PHE A 17 -20.01 -1.59 -23.84
C PHE A 17 -19.91 -2.88 -24.65
N VAL A 18 -20.25 -2.78 -25.93
CA VAL A 18 -20.24 -3.88 -26.90
C VAL A 18 -19.43 -3.52 -28.14
N ASP A 19 -18.94 -4.52 -28.87
CA ASP A 19 -18.34 -4.31 -30.19
C ASP A 19 -19.39 -4.15 -31.30
N ASP A 20 -18.93 -3.92 -32.52
CA ASP A 20 -19.73 -3.73 -33.73
C ASP A 20 -20.67 -4.95 -34.04
N LYS A 21 -20.39 -6.10 -33.42
CA LYS A 21 -21.16 -7.35 -33.54
C LYS A 21 -22.10 -7.57 -32.34
N GLY A 22 -22.21 -6.61 -31.43
CA GLY A 22 -23.03 -6.70 -30.21
C GLY A 22 -22.42 -7.60 -29.11
N LYS A 23 -21.15 -8.00 -29.22
CA LYS A 23 -20.49 -8.81 -28.18
C LYS A 23 -20.00 -7.93 -27.05
N PRO A 24 -20.31 -8.24 -25.78
CA PRO A 24 -19.79 -7.50 -24.62
C PRO A 24 -18.26 -7.39 -24.62
N ARG A 25 -17.75 -6.18 -24.49
CA ARG A 25 -16.33 -5.84 -24.37
C ARG A 25 -15.93 -5.44 -22.96
N SER A 26 -16.90 -5.19 -22.12
CA SER A 26 -16.73 -4.92 -20.70
C SER A 26 -17.35 -6.06 -19.89
N ARG A 27 -16.75 -6.37 -18.76
CA ARG A 27 -17.22 -7.41 -17.84
C ARG A 27 -17.05 -6.96 -16.39
N PRO A 28 -17.85 -6.00 -15.93
CA PRO A 28 -17.80 -5.52 -14.56
C PRO A 28 -18.28 -6.63 -13.60
N GLN A 29 -17.35 -7.14 -12.79
CA GLN A 29 -17.59 -8.21 -11.82
C GLN A 29 -17.46 -7.67 -10.41
N ASN A 30 -18.09 -8.34 -9.43
CA ASN A 30 -17.97 -8.02 -8.01
C ASN A 30 -18.35 -6.56 -7.67
N GLN A 31 -19.37 -6.01 -8.34
CA GLN A 31 -19.81 -4.63 -8.22
C GLN A 31 -20.19 -4.23 -6.79
N GLN A 32 -20.53 -5.19 -5.94
CA GLN A 32 -20.83 -4.97 -4.52
C GLN A 32 -19.62 -4.43 -3.71
N TYR A 33 -18.40 -4.52 -4.25
CA TYR A 33 -17.19 -4.00 -3.63
C TYR A 33 -16.69 -2.70 -4.26
N TYR A 34 -17.37 -2.20 -5.29
CA TYR A 34 -16.96 -0.96 -5.93
C TYR A 34 -17.11 0.21 -4.97
N PHE A 35 -16.17 1.13 -5.02
CA PHE A 35 -16.08 2.33 -4.18
C PHE A 35 -15.86 2.08 -2.69
N HIS A 36 -15.76 0.85 -2.23
CA HIS A 36 -15.37 0.54 -0.85
C HIS A 36 -13.86 0.63 -0.65
N GLU A 37 -13.44 1.01 0.56
CA GLU A 37 -12.02 0.94 0.94
C GLU A 37 -11.50 -0.49 0.87
N GLY A 38 -10.21 -0.64 0.55
CA GLY A 38 -9.62 -1.96 0.42
C GLY A 38 -8.09 -1.96 0.44
N GLY A 39 -7.54 -3.15 0.27
CA GLY A 39 -6.12 -3.34 -0.02
C GLY A 39 -5.92 -3.91 -1.42
N THR A 40 -4.87 -3.50 -2.12
CA THR A 40 -4.56 -3.98 -3.48
C THR A 40 -3.11 -4.38 -3.61
N TRP A 41 -2.84 -5.35 -4.47
CA TRP A 41 -1.49 -5.76 -4.84
C TRP A 41 -1.39 -6.06 -6.34
N THR A 42 -0.19 -6.04 -6.85
CA THR A 42 0.09 -6.42 -8.24
C THR A 42 0.23 -7.94 -8.35
N ALA A 43 -0.51 -8.55 -9.26
CA ALA A 43 -0.52 -10.01 -9.45
C ALA A 43 0.86 -10.58 -9.79
N ILE A 44 1.67 -9.86 -10.55
CA ILE A 44 3.01 -10.29 -10.96
C ILE A 44 4.02 -9.24 -10.50
N SER A 45 5.00 -9.65 -9.69
CA SER A 45 6.06 -8.77 -9.22
C SER A 45 7.38 -9.50 -9.11
N SER A 46 8.46 -8.85 -9.53
CA SER A 46 9.85 -9.28 -9.30
C SER A 46 10.42 -8.81 -7.96
N SER A 47 9.68 -7.96 -7.24
CA SER A 47 10.01 -7.49 -5.90
C SER A 47 9.21 -8.25 -4.84
N LEU A 48 9.48 -7.97 -3.56
CA LEU A 48 8.73 -8.52 -2.45
C LEU A 48 7.23 -8.21 -2.60
N PHE A 49 6.40 -9.14 -2.16
CA PHE A 49 4.95 -8.94 -2.10
C PHE A 49 4.61 -7.75 -1.20
N SER A 50 3.71 -6.90 -1.65
CA SER A 50 3.24 -5.77 -0.85
C SER A 50 1.79 -5.42 -1.19
N VAL A 51 1.04 -5.06 -0.15
CA VAL A 51 -0.35 -4.63 -0.25
C VAL A 51 -0.44 -3.13 0.05
N ARG A 52 -1.10 -2.39 -0.85
CA ARG A 52 -1.36 -0.96 -0.69
C ARG A 52 -2.80 -0.75 -0.28
N TYR A 53 -3.01 0.10 0.70
CA TYR A 53 -4.33 0.57 1.06
C TYR A 53 -4.85 1.55 0.00
N PHE A 54 -6.14 1.47 -0.31
CA PHE A 54 -6.86 2.51 -1.05
C PHE A 54 -8.16 2.87 -0.32
N PRO A 55 -8.51 4.18 -0.25
CA PRO A 55 -9.72 4.64 0.42
C PRO A 55 -10.99 4.35 -0.40
N GLU A 56 -12.14 4.76 0.12
CA GLU A 56 -13.40 4.77 -0.62
C GLU A 56 -13.32 5.62 -1.90
N GLY A 57 -14.15 5.31 -2.89
CA GLY A 57 -14.24 6.05 -4.14
C GLY A 57 -13.43 5.48 -5.30
N TYR A 58 -12.72 4.37 -5.09
CA TYR A 58 -11.91 3.73 -6.13
C TYR A 58 -12.58 2.48 -6.72
N LEU A 59 -12.22 2.21 -7.98
CA LEU A 59 -12.54 0.97 -8.68
C LEU A 59 -11.28 0.11 -8.83
N PHE A 60 -11.45 -1.19 -8.86
CA PHE A 60 -10.37 -2.14 -9.11
C PHE A 60 -10.48 -2.75 -10.51
N SER A 61 -9.36 -3.19 -11.05
CA SER A 61 -9.27 -3.87 -12.34
C SER A 61 -8.84 -5.33 -12.19
N ASN A 62 -8.89 -6.11 -13.26
CA ASN A 62 -8.42 -7.49 -13.28
C ASN A 62 -6.89 -7.62 -13.02
N ALA A 63 -6.12 -6.58 -13.30
CA ALA A 63 -4.67 -6.57 -13.07
C ALA A 63 -4.31 -6.17 -11.64
N GLY A 64 -5.21 -5.48 -10.93
CA GLY A 64 -5.09 -5.10 -9.54
C GLY A 64 -5.95 -6.02 -8.68
N MET A 65 -5.34 -7.03 -8.07
CA MET A 65 -6.02 -7.87 -7.08
C MET A 65 -6.42 -7.02 -5.88
N ALA A 66 -7.59 -7.30 -5.29
CA ALA A 66 -8.09 -6.53 -4.18
C ALA A 66 -8.60 -7.42 -3.04
N ILE A 67 -8.49 -6.92 -1.82
CA ILE A 67 -9.03 -7.50 -0.60
C ILE A 67 -9.93 -6.50 0.10
N TYR A 68 -11.06 -6.98 0.58
CA TYR A 68 -12.07 -6.21 1.30
C TYR A 68 -12.39 -6.88 2.63
N ALA A 69 -12.55 -6.09 3.65
CA ALA A 69 -12.98 -6.54 4.98
C ALA A 69 -13.60 -5.35 5.73
N GLU A 70 -14.14 -5.60 6.90
CA GLU A 70 -14.54 -4.53 7.82
C GLU A 70 -13.31 -3.64 8.13
N PRO A 71 -13.46 -2.30 8.26
CA PRO A 71 -12.35 -1.34 8.29
C PRO A 71 -11.20 -1.68 9.25
N ARG A 72 -11.53 -2.06 10.48
CA ARG A 72 -10.53 -2.42 11.48
C ARG A 72 -9.80 -3.72 11.14
N LYS A 73 -10.55 -4.73 10.67
CA LYS A 73 -10.02 -6.00 10.23
C LYS A 73 -9.15 -5.86 8.98
N LEU A 74 -9.55 -4.99 8.04
CA LEU A 74 -8.79 -4.68 6.84
C LEU A 74 -7.40 -4.13 7.19
N LYS A 75 -7.31 -3.15 8.12
CA LYS A 75 -6.02 -2.59 8.55
C LYS A 75 -5.13 -3.68 9.16
N TYR A 76 -5.69 -4.55 10.00
CA TYR A 76 -4.94 -5.68 10.55
C TYR A 76 -4.36 -6.60 9.46
N ILE A 77 -5.21 -6.98 8.49
CA ILE A 77 -4.81 -7.84 7.38
C ILE A 77 -3.72 -7.17 6.54
N ILE A 78 -3.83 -5.87 6.26
CA ILE A 78 -2.79 -5.11 5.53
C ILE A 78 -1.46 -5.15 6.29
N GLY A 79 -1.49 -4.97 7.61
CA GLY A 79 -0.29 -5.10 8.45
C GLY A 79 0.36 -6.48 8.36
N PHE A 80 -0.45 -7.53 8.46
CA PHE A 80 0.03 -8.91 8.31
C PHE A 80 0.60 -9.17 6.91
N LEU A 81 -0.10 -8.77 5.86
CA LEU A 81 0.30 -9.02 4.48
C LEU A 81 1.58 -8.28 4.08
N ASN A 82 1.94 -7.19 4.75
CA ASN A 82 3.19 -6.47 4.55
C ASN A 82 4.32 -6.89 5.51
N SER A 83 4.10 -7.89 6.36
CA SER A 83 5.10 -8.37 7.31
C SER A 83 6.10 -9.35 6.69
N LYS A 84 7.27 -9.48 7.31
CA LYS A 84 8.25 -10.53 6.97
C LYS A 84 7.69 -11.94 7.12
N LEU A 85 6.78 -12.13 8.06
CA LEU A 85 6.08 -13.40 8.26
C LEU A 85 5.27 -13.80 7.01
N CYS A 86 4.54 -12.87 6.42
CA CYS A 86 3.80 -13.10 5.18
C CYS A 86 4.75 -13.46 4.03
N GLN A 87 5.89 -12.76 3.91
CA GLN A 87 6.92 -13.10 2.90
C GLN A 87 7.42 -14.53 3.05
N LEU A 88 7.70 -14.96 4.28
CA LEU A 88 8.11 -16.34 4.56
C LEU A 88 7.03 -17.33 4.10
N TYR A 89 5.78 -17.15 4.50
CA TYR A 89 4.69 -18.04 4.08
C TYR A 89 4.49 -18.08 2.57
N LEU A 90 4.54 -16.93 1.91
CA LEU A 90 4.41 -16.87 0.46
C LEU A 90 5.55 -17.58 -0.26
N SER A 91 6.79 -17.48 0.24
CA SER A 91 7.93 -18.21 -0.34
C SER A 91 7.79 -19.72 -0.23
N LEU A 92 7.08 -20.23 0.80
CA LEU A 92 6.81 -21.64 0.98
C LEU A 92 5.61 -22.13 0.16
N LEU A 93 4.62 -21.26 -0.08
CA LEU A 93 3.39 -21.62 -0.79
C LEU A 93 3.51 -21.49 -2.29
N ASN A 94 4.36 -20.60 -2.77
CA ASN A 94 4.44 -20.24 -4.18
C ASN A 94 5.88 -19.88 -4.58
N GLU A 95 6.49 -20.72 -5.40
CA GLU A 95 7.83 -20.49 -5.95
C GLU A 95 7.83 -19.54 -7.19
N SER A 96 6.66 -19.07 -7.62
CA SER A 96 6.51 -18.19 -8.76
C SER A 96 6.41 -16.72 -8.37
N LEU A 97 6.65 -15.83 -9.36
CA LEU A 97 6.47 -14.37 -9.20
C LEU A 97 4.99 -13.93 -9.27
N ASN A 98 4.05 -14.87 -9.25
CA ASN A 98 2.63 -14.61 -9.44
C ASN A 98 1.86 -14.78 -8.13
N TYR A 99 1.45 -13.68 -7.53
CA TYR A 99 0.69 -13.62 -6.27
C TYR A 99 -0.81 -13.66 -6.56
N ASN A 100 -1.37 -14.84 -6.72
CA ASN A 100 -2.79 -15.00 -6.98
C ASN A 100 -3.64 -14.98 -5.70
N GLN A 101 -4.94 -14.72 -5.85
CA GLN A 101 -5.88 -14.65 -4.73
C GLN A 101 -5.96 -15.95 -3.93
N GLY A 102 -5.81 -17.10 -4.61
CA GLY A 102 -5.89 -18.41 -3.97
C GLY A 102 -4.76 -18.66 -2.97
N ASP A 103 -3.55 -18.15 -3.23
CA ASP A 103 -2.42 -18.29 -2.31
C ASP A 103 -2.56 -17.35 -1.12
N ILE A 104 -2.97 -16.10 -1.37
CA ILE A 104 -3.26 -15.14 -0.29
C ILE A 104 -4.37 -15.63 0.64
N ALA A 105 -5.42 -16.27 0.10
CA ALA A 105 -6.52 -16.81 0.89
C ALA A 105 -6.14 -18.01 1.79
N LYS A 106 -5.00 -18.66 1.54
CA LYS A 106 -4.49 -19.77 2.36
C LYS A 106 -3.68 -19.31 3.57
N LEU A 107 -3.29 -18.04 3.62
CA LEU A 107 -2.45 -17.52 4.70
C LEU A 107 -3.17 -17.64 6.06
N PRO A 108 -2.53 -18.23 7.06
CA PRO A 108 -3.14 -18.43 8.38
C PRO A 108 -3.06 -17.14 9.20
N ILE A 109 -4.09 -16.31 9.19
CA ILE A 109 -4.10 -15.04 9.94
C ILE A 109 -4.65 -15.27 11.35
N ILE A 110 -3.83 -15.02 12.36
CA ILE A 110 -4.20 -15.02 13.78
C ILE A 110 -4.46 -13.56 14.20
N PHE A 111 -5.64 -13.29 14.76
CA PHE A 111 -6.03 -11.95 15.20
C PHE A 111 -5.72 -11.76 16.69
N GLU A 112 -4.51 -11.29 16.99
CA GLU A 112 -4.06 -10.91 18.33
C GLU A 112 -3.48 -9.50 18.31
N ASN A 113 -3.44 -8.83 19.47
CA ASN A 113 -2.92 -7.46 19.60
C ASN A 113 -3.54 -6.46 18.58
N VAL A 114 -4.82 -6.65 18.23
CA VAL A 114 -5.49 -5.99 17.10
C VAL A 114 -5.39 -4.47 17.18
N ASP A 115 -5.63 -3.87 18.34
CA ASP A 115 -5.58 -2.41 18.49
C ASP A 115 -4.20 -1.84 18.24
N LEU A 116 -3.16 -2.53 18.72
CA LEU A 116 -1.78 -2.12 18.53
C LEU A 116 -1.37 -2.21 17.06
N VAL A 117 -1.70 -3.32 16.38
CA VAL A 117 -1.43 -3.51 14.96
C VAL A 117 -2.16 -2.45 14.13
N VAL A 118 -3.46 -2.25 14.37
CA VAL A 118 -4.27 -1.27 13.63
C VAL A 118 -3.72 0.15 13.81
N ALA A 119 -3.36 0.55 15.02
CA ALA A 119 -2.78 1.87 15.28
C ALA A 119 -1.47 2.08 14.50
N LYS A 120 -0.59 1.07 14.45
CA LYS A 120 0.65 1.12 13.68
C LYS A 120 0.39 1.21 12.17
N VAL A 121 -0.54 0.42 11.65
CA VAL A 121 -0.90 0.42 10.22
C VAL A 121 -1.51 1.76 9.81
N VAL A 122 -2.45 2.31 10.59
CA VAL A 122 -3.06 3.61 10.31
C VAL A 122 -1.98 4.71 10.27
N THR A 123 -1.10 4.76 11.26
CA THR A 123 0.01 5.72 11.28
C THR A 123 0.93 5.55 10.05
N SER A 124 1.21 4.33 9.64
CA SER A 124 2.03 4.05 8.47
C SER A 124 1.36 4.49 7.16
N ILE A 125 0.06 4.24 7.01
CA ILE A 125 -0.75 4.73 5.87
C ILE A 125 -0.70 6.26 5.80
N ASP A 126 -0.89 6.95 6.93
CA ASP A 126 -0.86 8.41 6.99
C ASP A 126 0.52 8.98 6.62
N ILE A 127 1.61 8.34 7.05
CA ILE A 127 2.97 8.73 6.70
C ILE A 127 3.20 8.59 5.20
N VAL A 128 2.85 7.43 4.62
CA VAL A 128 3.02 7.16 3.18
C VAL A 128 2.17 8.11 2.34
N LYS A 129 0.92 8.38 2.78
CA LYS A 129 0.04 9.34 2.09
C LYS A 129 0.63 10.75 2.11
N LYS A 130 1.10 11.23 3.26
CA LYS A 130 1.74 12.56 3.38
C LYS A 130 2.99 12.68 2.50
N ASP A 131 3.78 11.62 2.39
CA ASP A 131 4.93 11.59 1.50
C ASP A 131 4.51 11.69 0.04
N TRP A 132 3.56 10.87 -0.39
CA TRP A 132 3.00 10.89 -1.74
C TRP A 132 2.36 12.22 -2.10
N ASP A 133 1.58 12.83 -1.21
CA ASP A 133 0.89 14.11 -1.43
C ASP A 133 1.85 15.32 -1.43
N SER A 134 3.12 15.11 -1.13
CA SER A 134 4.17 16.13 -1.27
C SER A 134 4.60 16.34 -2.74
N PHE A 135 4.14 15.51 -3.68
CA PHE A 135 4.52 15.56 -5.10
C PHE A 135 3.32 15.83 -6.01
N GLU A 136 3.55 16.56 -7.10
CA GLU A 136 2.53 16.95 -8.09
C GLU A 136 1.85 15.76 -8.79
N THR A 137 2.39 14.56 -8.66
CA THR A 137 1.78 13.32 -9.15
C THR A 137 0.60 12.85 -8.31
N SER A 138 0.41 13.40 -7.11
CA SER A 138 -0.75 13.11 -6.28
C SER A 138 -1.96 13.97 -6.68
N TRP A 139 -3.16 13.37 -6.68
CA TRP A 139 -4.43 14.10 -6.81
C TRP A 139 -4.72 15.03 -5.63
N ASP A 140 -4.17 14.71 -4.45
CA ASP A 140 -4.33 15.51 -3.23
C ASP A 140 -3.20 16.53 -3.03
N PHE A 141 -2.30 16.68 -4.01
CA PHE A 141 -1.25 17.69 -3.97
C PHE A 141 -1.83 19.10 -3.88
N GLN A 142 -1.38 19.86 -2.90
CA GLN A 142 -1.82 21.24 -2.68
C GLN A 142 -0.75 22.25 -3.09
N HIS A 143 0.46 22.05 -2.61
CA HIS A 143 1.62 22.88 -2.90
C HIS A 143 2.91 22.16 -2.53
N HIS A 144 3.98 22.56 -3.19
CA HIS A 144 5.30 21.99 -2.90
C HIS A 144 5.77 22.32 -1.48
N PRO A 145 6.31 21.38 -0.70
CA PRO A 145 6.73 21.61 0.69
C PRO A 145 7.74 22.72 0.94
N LEU A 146 8.47 23.15 -0.11
CA LEU A 146 9.34 24.32 -0.03
C LEU A 146 8.57 25.65 -0.02
N LEU A 147 7.30 25.66 -0.39
CA LEU A 147 6.43 26.85 -0.36
C LEU A 147 5.78 26.94 1.03
N ARG A 148 6.54 27.43 1.99
CA ARG A 148 6.12 27.61 3.38
C ARG A 148 6.51 29.00 3.90
N ASN A 149 5.89 29.41 5.01
CA ASN A 149 6.11 30.73 5.59
C ASN A 149 7.42 30.78 6.38
N VAL A 150 8.55 30.81 5.66
CA VAL A 150 9.92 31.00 6.21
C VAL A 150 10.68 32.01 5.34
N PRO A 151 11.69 32.69 5.89
CA PRO A 151 12.39 33.78 5.18
C PRO A 151 13.10 33.36 3.91
N THR A 152 13.61 32.12 3.84
CA THR A 152 14.44 31.66 2.71
C THR A 152 14.08 30.23 2.27
N ILE A 153 14.35 29.91 1.01
CA ILE A 153 14.21 28.55 0.47
C ILE A 153 15.17 27.59 1.18
N ALA A 154 16.33 28.05 1.60
CA ALA A 154 17.28 27.22 2.33
C ALA A 154 16.70 26.77 3.68
N GLU A 155 16.05 27.66 4.42
CA GLU A 155 15.36 27.28 5.66
C GLU A 155 14.18 26.34 5.40
N ALA A 156 13.39 26.58 4.34
CA ALA A 156 12.32 25.68 3.93
C ALA A 156 12.86 24.28 3.63
N PHE A 157 13.98 24.18 2.94
CA PHE A 157 14.63 22.92 2.60
C PHE A 157 15.11 22.16 3.84
N ILE A 158 15.79 22.85 4.78
CA ILE A 158 16.26 22.24 6.02
C ILE A 158 15.08 21.66 6.83
N GLN A 159 13.97 22.41 6.94
CA GLN A 159 12.79 21.94 7.64
C GLN A 159 12.16 20.73 6.92
N TRP A 160 12.01 20.79 5.61
CA TRP A 160 11.45 19.68 4.84
C TRP A 160 12.33 18.44 4.89
N GLN A 161 13.65 18.58 4.83
CA GLN A 161 14.59 17.47 4.98
C GLN A 161 14.44 16.79 6.35
N ALA A 162 14.29 17.56 7.43
CA ALA A 162 14.05 17.01 8.76
C ALA A 162 12.72 16.25 8.82
N GLU A 163 11.63 16.83 8.29
CA GLU A 163 10.31 16.18 8.21
C GLU A 163 10.34 14.86 7.43
N CYS A 164 11.08 14.81 6.31
CA CYS A 164 11.25 13.59 5.53
C CYS A 164 12.03 12.53 6.30
N ALA A 165 13.10 12.94 7.01
CA ALA A 165 13.88 12.04 7.85
C ALA A 165 13.05 11.47 9.01
N ASP A 166 12.25 12.31 9.66
CA ASP A 166 11.35 11.88 10.74
C ASP A 166 10.28 10.91 10.23
N ARG A 167 9.65 11.18 9.09
CA ARG A 167 8.69 10.26 8.46
C ARG A 167 9.31 8.92 8.13
N PHE A 168 10.50 8.93 7.52
CA PHE A 168 11.23 7.71 7.20
C PHE A 168 11.53 6.88 8.45
N ASN A 169 12.08 7.50 9.48
CA ASN A 169 12.46 6.83 10.73
C ASN A 169 11.23 6.29 11.47
N GLN A 170 10.14 7.06 11.50
CA GLN A 170 8.88 6.64 12.13
C GLN A 170 8.25 5.46 11.37
N LEU A 171 8.26 5.49 10.04
CA LEU A 171 7.72 4.41 9.22
C LEU A 171 8.53 3.13 9.42
N LYS A 172 9.87 3.21 9.35
CA LYS A 172 10.76 2.08 9.64
C LYS A 172 10.49 1.47 11.01
N ALA A 173 10.41 2.30 12.04
CA ALA A 173 10.11 1.84 13.40
C ALA A 173 8.72 1.17 13.51
N ASN A 174 7.71 1.63 12.76
CA ASN A 174 6.40 1.01 12.71
C ASN A 174 6.44 -0.35 12.00
N GLU A 175 7.14 -0.45 10.88
CA GLU A 175 7.32 -1.70 10.11
C GLU A 175 8.07 -2.76 10.94
N GLU A 176 9.15 -2.37 11.63
CA GLU A 176 9.87 -3.25 12.55
C GLU A 176 9.02 -3.68 13.75
N ALA A 177 8.21 -2.77 14.30
CA ALA A 177 7.27 -3.11 15.38
C ALA A 177 6.20 -4.08 14.92
N LEU A 178 5.64 -3.91 13.72
CA LEU A 178 4.68 -4.84 13.13
C LEU A 178 5.31 -6.21 12.90
N ASN A 179 6.52 -6.27 12.35
CA ASN A 179 7.26 -7.52 12.20
C ASN A 179 7.44 -8.23 13.54
N ARG A 180 7.88 -7.51 14.59
CA ARG A 180 8.07 -8.07 15.93
C ARG A 180 6.77 -8.65 16.49
N ILE A 181 5.66 -7.90 16.39
CA ILE A 181 4.35 -8.36 16.87
C ILE A 181 3.94 -9.67 16.17
N PHE A 182 4.06 -9.75 14.84
CA PHE A 182 3.67 -10.96 14.12
C PHE A 182 4.65 -12.11 14.37
N ILE A 183 5.95 -11.87 14.45
CA ILE A 183 6.95 -12.90 14.82
C ILE A 183 6.62 -13.48 16.20
N ASP A 184 6.26 -12.63 17.16
CA ASP A 184 5.90 -13.07 18.53
C ASP A 184 4.59 -13.86 18.55
N ILE A 185 3.55 -13.43 17.83
CA ILE A 185 2.26 -14.14 17.74
C ILE A 185 2.43 -15.56 17.18
N TYR A 186 3.36 -15.74 16.23
CA TYR A 186 3.56 -17.04 15.58
C TYR A 186 4.73 -17.86 16.18
N GLY A 187 5.45 -17.32 17.15
CA GLY A 187 6.54 -18.02 17.83
C GLY A 187 7.76 -18.28 16.95
N LEU A 188 8.09 -17.37 16.02
CA LEU A 188 9.15 -17.53 15.03
C LEU A 188 10.37 -16.65 15.32
N GLN A 189 10.67 -16.37 16.59
CA GLN A 189 11.79 -15.50 17.00
C GLN A 189 13.16 -16.09 16.64
N ASP A 190 13.25 -17.41 16.56
CA ASP A 190 14.49 -18.11 16.18
C ASP A 190 14.73 -18.15 14.66
N GLU A 191 13.71 -17.83 13.86
CA GLU A 191 13.74 -17.95 12.39
C GLU A 191 13.70 -16.58 11.68
N LEU A 192 13.05 -15.58 12.28
CA LEU A 192 12.84 -14.27 11.69
C LEU A 192 13.32 -13.15 12.61
N THR A 193 13.87 -12.11 12.02
CA THR A 193 14.25 -10.88 12.71
C THR A 193 13.33 -9.74 12.28
N PRO A 194 12.95 -8.83 13.20
CA PRO A 194 12.02 -7.75 12.89
C PRO A 194 12.63 -6.59 12.10
N GLU A 195 13.96 -6.46 12.06
CA GLU A 195 14.68 -5.33 11.47
C GLU A 195 14.35 -5.17 9.98
N VAL A 196 14.22 -3.93 9.52
CA VAL A 196 13.97 -3.57 8.12
C VAL A 196 15.18 -2.78 7.60
N GLU A 197 15.76 -3.22 6.49
CA GLU A 197 16.85 -2.47 5.85
C GLU A 197 16.31 -1.16 5.25
N ASP A 198 17.12 -0.10 5.24
CA ASP A 198 16.70 1.22 4.73
C ASP A 198 16.18 1.17 3.28
N LYS A 199 16.70 0.27 2.46
CA LYS A 199 16.27 0.07 1.07
C LYS A 199 14.88 -0.57 0.94
N ASP A 200 14.42 -1.28 2.00
CA ASP A 200 13.18 -2.07 2.01
C ASP A 200 12.04 -1.34 2.73
N VAL A 201 12.32 -0.18 3.35
CA VAL A 201 11.27 0.68 3.92
C VAL A 201 10.35 1.18 2.82
N THR A 202 9.05 1.18 3.07
CA THR A 202 8.01 1.53 2.07
C THR A 202 8.23 2.91 1.43
N VAL A 203 8.64 3.92 2.20
CA VAL A 203 9.07 5.23 1.68
C VAL A 203 10.58 5.18 1.50
N ARG A 204 11.06 5.57 0.32
CA ARG A 204 12.49 5.59 0.03
C ARG A 204 13.17 6.79 0.66
N LYS A 205 14.34 6.55 1.25
CA LYS A 205 15.25 7.62 1.66
C LYS A 205 15.85 8.28 0.43
N ALA A 206 15.94 9.60 0.42
CA ALA A 206 16.59 10.34 -0.67
C ALA A 206 18.05 9.90 -0.83
N ASP A 207 18.48 9.64 -2.06
CA ASP A 207 19.82 9.24 -2.41
C ASP A 207 20.33 10.08 -3.58
N LEU A 208 21.39 10.87 -3.32
CA LEU A 208 21.96 11.78 -4.31
C LEU A 208 22.47 11.05 -5.57
N GLY A 209 22.99 9.84 -5.44
CA GLY A 209 23.51 9.05 -6.55
C GLY A 209 22.41 8.45 -7.44
N ARG A 210 21.24 8.21 -6.88
CA ARG A 210 20.09 7.62 -7.56
C ARG A 210 19.13 8.69 -8.09
N ASP A 211 18.82 9.71 -7.28
CA ASP A 211 17.69 10.61 -7.49
C ASP A 211 18.09 11.91 -8.21
N ILE A 212 19.37 12.26 -8.24
CA ILE A 212 19.93 13.37 -9.00
C ILE A 212 20.74 12.80 -10.16
N ARG A 213 20.09 12.57 -11.29
CA ARG A 213 20.80 12.34 -12.55
C ARG A 213 20.93 13.69 -13.26
N SER A 214 22.17 14.09 -13.45
CA SER A 214 22.56 15.21 -14.33
C SER A 214 22.23 14.93 -15.80
#